data_be02e4a7965462c9842edfb294a0d33b
#
_entry.id   be02e4a7965462c9842edfb294a0d33b
#
_cell.length_a   1.000
_cell.length_b   1.000
_cell.length_c   1.000
_cell.angle_alpha   90.00
_cell.angle_beta   90.00
_cell.angle_gamma   90.00
#
_symmetry.space_group_name_H-M   'P 1'
#
loop_
_entity.id
_entity.type
_entity.pdbx_description
1 polymer ?
#
loop_
_entity_poly.entity_id
_entity_poly.type
_entity_poly.pdbx_seq_one_letter_code
_entity_poly.pdbx_strand_id
1 'polypeptide(L)'
;SAAGAADGAVDLTVSGTYCVTTTDLFVSVAGGNGQSGNAFNLINTSGSDLYIDGFSQGPASGDASFTGAQMEVFCSYSDYTVGTPTWTSVATATVDLTSGLTTGYINIPGGVTIPAGGTYGFWVGCSNTTVQYTNGTGTVGVTPWASDANVTITEGHGGTFPTGLNFSPRNWNGTVHYGDPNATVYTYAWNTGDTTEDLTNVTSGTYSVTVTDCQGCVTTASATVTVNMVPGC
;
A
#
# COMPACT_ATOMS: atom_id res chain seq x y z
N SER A 1 39.51 9.72 25.25
CA SER A 1 38.78 11.00 25.29
C SER A 1 38.84 11.60 26.69
N ALA A 2 38.81 12.95 26.80
CA ALA A 2 38.75 13.63 28.07
C ALA A 2 37.40 13.34 28.76
N ALA A 3 37.37 13.25 30.08
CA ALA A 3 36.13 13.10 30.84
C ALA A 3 35.17 14.26 30.49
N GLY A 4 34.02 13.96 29.93
CA GLY A 4 33.00 14.91 29.50
C GLY A 4 33.06 15.31 28.02
N ALA A 5 33.91 14.67 27.21
CA ALA A 5 33.86 14.86 25.76
C ALA A 5 32.56 14.22 25.19
N ALA A 6 31.91 14.93 24.28
CA ALA A 6 30.72 14.46 23.60
C ALA A 6 31.16 13.73 22.31
N ASP A 7 31.68 12.53 22.46
CA ASP A 7 32.19 11.68 21.38
C ASP A 7 31.55 10.27 21.37
N GLY A 8 30.60 10.03 22.28
CA GLY A 8 29.81 8.82 22.33
C GLY A 8 28.73 8.76 21.25
N ALA A 9 28.27 7.56 20.97
CA ALA A 9 27.13 7.32 20.10
C ALA A 9 26.22 6.23 20.68
N VAL A 10 24.95 6.27 20.32
CA VAL A 10 23.98 5.20 20.54
C VAL A 10 23.44 4.85 19.16
N ASP A 11 23.70 3.61 18.74
CA ASP A 11 23.18 3.00 17.51
C ASP A 11 21.92 2.23 17.88
N LEU A 12 20.79 2.59 17.30
CA LEU A 12 19.49 1.97 17.54
C LEU A 12 19.10 1.18 16.29
N THR A 13 18.89 -0.11 16.45
CA THR A 13 18.30 -0.93 15.38
C THR A 13 16.87 -1.25 15.75
N VAL A 14 15.92 -0.80 14.92
CA VAL A 14 14.50 -1.13 15.04
C VAL A 14 14.18 -2.28 14.10
N SER A 15 13.65 -3.37 14.65
CA SER A 15 13.13 -4.49 13.87
C SER A 15 11.64 -4.66 14.16
N GLY A 16 10.82 -4.73 13.14
CA GLY A 16 9.36 -4.88 13.29
C GLY A 16 8.67 -5.05 11.95
N THR A 17 7.36 -5.16 12.00
CA THR A 17 6.51 -5.21 10.81
C THR A 17 6.59 -3.87 10.09
N TYR A 18 6.84 -3.89 8.81
CA TYR A 18 6.92 -2.68 7.99
C TYR A 18 5.63 -1.88 8.09
N CYS A 19 5.77 -0.62 8.43
CA CYS A 19 4.72 0.34 8.47
C CYS A 19 4.77 1.14 7.18
N VAL A 20 3.93 0.80 6.23
CA VAL A 20 3.85 1.52 4.96
C VAL A 20 2.89 2.67 5.11
N THR A 21 3.37 3.91 4.91
CA THR A 21 2.47 5.04 4.69
C THR A 21 1.84 4.85 3.32
N THR A 22 0.55 4.59 3.27
CA THR A 22 -0.16 4.46 2.02
C THR A 22 -0.54 5.82 1.45
N THR A 23 -0.42 5.93 0.13
CA THR A 23 -0.98 7.01 -0.69
C THR A 23 -2.19 6.46 -1.42
N ASP A 24 -3.17 7.29 -1.64
CA ASP A 24 -4.42 6.90 -2.29
C ASP A 24 -4.50 7.46 -3.71
N LEU A 25 -4.60 6.57 -4.70
CA LEU A 25 -5.06 6.96 -6.03
C LEU A 25 -6.57 6.73 -6.11
N PHE A 26 -7.36 7.78 -5.90
CA PHE A 26 -8.78 7.76 -6.22
C PHE A 26 -8.97 7.70 -7.74
N VAL A 27 -9.72 6.74 -8.21
CA VAL A 27 -9.93 6.50 -9.64
C VAL A 27 -11.26 7.09 -10.10
N SER A 28 -12.37 6.56 -9.60
CA SER A 28 -13.72 7.02 -9.93
C SER A 28 -14.77 6.34 -9.04
N VAL A 29 -15.94 6.93 -8.95
CA VAL A 29 -17.20 6.30 -8.53
C VAL A 29 -18.29 6.46 -9.60
N ALA A 30 -17.99 7.16 -10.69
CA ALA A 30 -18.93 7.34 -11.80
C ALA A 30 -19.09 6.03 -12.56
N GLY A 31 -20.29 5.73 -12.99
CA GLY A 31 -20.54 4.53 -13.79
C GLY A 31 -21.93 4.51 -14.36
N GLY A 32 -22.23 3.57 -15.19
CA GLY A 32 -23.53 3.34 -15.80
C GLY A 32 -23.67 1.88 -16.15
N ASN A 33 -22.72 1.07 -15.71
CA ASN A 33 -22.67 -0.36 -16.00
C ASN A 33 -22.14 -1.13 -14.79
N GLY A 34 -22.26 -2.46 -14.81
CA GLY A 34 -21.79 -3.28 -13.70
C GLY A 34 -21.70 -4.75 -14.07
N GLN A 35 -20.78 -5.43 -13.40
CA GLN A 35 -20.58 -6.86 -13.41
C GLN A 35 -19.98 -7.32 -12.08
N SER A 36 -19.66 -8.62 -11.97
CA SER A 36 -19.08 -9.13 -10.73
C SER A 36 -17.69 -8.58 -10.42
N GLY A 37 -16.96 -8.06 -11.41
CA GLY A 37 -15.65 -7.45 -11.16
C GLY A 37 -14.98 -6.91 -12.42
N ASN A 38 -13.78 -6.36 -12.23
CA ASN A 38 -12.94 -5.79 -13.27
C ASN A 38 -11.50 -6.24 -13.19
N ALA A 39 -10.89 -6.48 -14.37
CA ALA A 39 -9.45 -6.61 -14.55
C ALA A 39 -8.87 -5.30 -15.09
N PHE A 40 -7.68 -4.94 -14.62
CA PHE A 40 -6.90 -3.78 -15.06
C PHE A 40 -5.42 -4.03 -14.78
N ASN A 41 -4.53 -3.28 -15.44
CA ASN A 41 -3.13 -3.24 -15.07
C ASN A 41 -2.86 -2.06 -14.14
N LEU A 42 -1.98 -2.26 -13.17
CA LEU A 42 -1.25 -1.21 -12.48
C LEU A 42 0.18 -1.18 -13.01
N ILE A 43 0.60 -0.01 -13.45
CA ILE A 43 1.95 0.26 -13.95
C ILE A 43 2.64 1.11 -12.90
N ASN A 44 3.74 0.60 -12.35
CA ASN A 44 4.61 1.37 -11.46
C ASN A 44 5.43 2.36 -12.30
N THR A 45 5.11 3.64 -12.20
CA THR A 45 5.79 4.75 -12.88
C THR A 45 6.80 5.46 -11.96
N SER A 46 6.92 5.04 -10.70
CA SER A 46 7.91 5.54 -9.77
C SER A 46 9.30 4.98 -10.09
N GLY A 47 10.34 5.60 -9.55
CA GLY A 47 11.72 5.12 -9.70
C GLY A 47 12.12 3.99 -8.74
N SER A 48 11.22 3.53 -7.88
CA SER A 48 11.44 2.50 -6.86
C SER A 48 10.32 1.46 -6.88
N ASP A 49 10.48 0.38 -6.13
CA ASP A 49 9.43 -0.62 -5.94
C ASP A 49 8.19 0.03 -5.33
N LEU A 50 7.01 -0.39 -5.77
CA LEU A 50 5.72 0.10 -5.31
C LEU A 50 4.96 -1.01 -4.59
N TYR A 51 4.54 -0.74 -3.37
CA TYR A 51 3.79 -1.66 -2.53
C TYR A 51 2.29 -1.38 -2.66
N ILE A 52 1.51 -2.34 -3.14
CA ILE A 52 0.05 -2.26 -3.19
C ILE A 52 -0.50 -2.87 -1.91
N ASP A 53 -1.07 -2.02 -1.06
CA ASP A 53 -1.63 -2.40 0.24
C ASP A 53 -3.05 -2.97 0.14
N GLY A 54 -3.83 -2.42 -0.80
CA GLY A 54 -5.21 -2.84 -0.99
C GLY A 54 -5.98 -2.01 -1.99
N PHE A 55 -7.28 -2.27 -2.01
CA PHE A 55 -8.23 -1.59 -2.86
C PHE A 55 -9.49 -1.22 -2.08
N SER A 56 -10.04 -0.03 -2.31
CA SER A 56 -11.39 0.30 -1.88
C SER A 56 -12.33 0.26 -3.08
N GLN A 57 -13.25 -0.70 -3.08
CA GLN A 57 -14.24 -0.83 -4.15
C GLN A 57 -15.25 0.32 -4.10
N GLY A 58 -15.66 0.80 -5.27
CA GLY A 58 -16.78 1.72 -5.46
C GLY A 58 -18.14 1.07 -5.20
N PRO A 59 -19.23 1.74 -5.56
CA PRO A 59 -20.59 1.27 -5.28
C PRO A 59 -20.92 -0.09 -5.91
N ALA A 60 -22.01 -0.69 -5.47
CA ALA A 60 -22.68 -1.75 -6.22
C ALA A 60 -23.30 -1.18 -7.52
N SER A 61 -23.60 -2.04 -8.49
CA SER A 61 -24.16 -1.63 -9.79
C SER A 61 -25.37 -0.72 -9.63
N GLY A 62 -25.43 0.30 -10.49
CA GLY A 62 -26.49 1.33 -10.45
C GLY A 62 -26.31 2.33 -9.32
N ASP A 63 -25.09 2.55 -8.86
CA ASP A 63 -24.75 3.44 -7.75
C ASP A 63 -25.48 3.06 -6.46
N ALA A 64 -25.65 1.78 -6.20
CA ALA A 64 -26.36 1.27 -5.04
C ALA A 64 -25.40 1.00 -3.86
N SER A 65 -25.95 1.10 -2.65
CA SER A 65 -25.32 0.55 -1.46
C SER A 65 -25.62 -0.94 -1.34
N PHE A 66 -24.66 -1.72 -0.83
CA PHE A 66 -24.82 -3.16 -0.59
C PHE A 66 -24.03 -3.57 0.65
N THR A 67 -24.72 -4.19 1.61
CA THR A 67 -24.09 -4.65 2.87
C THR A 67 -23.61 -6.09 2.73
N GLY A 68 -22.39 -6.35 3.18
CA GLY A 68 -21.82 -7.70 3.20
C GLY A 68 -21.37 -8.20 1.82
N ALA A 69 -20.83 -7.33 0.98
CA ALA A 69 -20.22 -7.71 -0.28
C ALA A 69 -19.01 -8.62 -0.04
N GLN A 70 -19.02 -9.81 -0.64
CA GLN A 70 -17.92 -10.77 -0.56
C GLN A 70 -16.93 -10.50 -1.68
N MET A 71 -15.92 -9.70 -1.36
CA MET A 71 -14.91 -9.24 -2.30
C MET A 71 -13.70 -10.16 -2.32
N GLU A 72 -13.09 -10.27 -3.50
CA GLU A 72 -11.82 -10.95 -3.70
C GLU A 72 -10.95 -10.17 -4.68
N VAL A 73 -9.64 -10.15 -4.37
CA VAL A 73 -8.61 -9.57 -5.23
C VAL A 73 -7.71 -10.68 -5.74
N PHE A 74 -7.52 -10.72 -7.05
CA PHE A 74 -6.56 -11.58 -7.71
C PHE A 74 -5.45 -10.74 -8.33
N CYS A 75 -4.24 -11.27 -8.30
CA CYS A 75 -3.07 -10.68 -8.95
C CYS A 75 -2.52 -11.61 -10.03
N SER A 76 -2.21 -11.05 -11.19
CA SER A 76 -1.31 -11.63 -12.18
C SER A 76 0.01 -10.87 -12.07
N TYR A 77 1.08 -11.55 -11.68
CA TYR A 77 2.39 -10.94 -11.46
C TYR A 77 3.10 -10.56 -12.78
N SER A 78 2.31 -10.13 -13.74
CA SER A 78 2.69 -9.64 -15.06
C SER A 78 1.53 -8.87 -15.69
N ASP A 79 1.77 -8.19 -16.80
CA ASP A 79 0.70 -7.61 -17.62
C ASP A 79 -0.30 -8.72 -18.04
N TYR A 80 -1.54 -8.60 -17.55
CA TYR A 80 -2.56 -9.62 -17.79
C TYR A 80 -3.09 -9.63 -19.24
N THR A 81 -2.75 -8.62 -20.03
CA THR A 81 -3.16 -8.53 -21.44
C THR A 81 -2.19 -9.24 -22.38
N VAL A 82 -1.02 -9.65 -21.87
CA VAL A 82 0.02 -10.37 -22.64
C VAL A 82 -0.08 -11.88 -22.36
N GLY A 83 -0.51 -12.63 -23.35
CA GLY A 83 -0.70 -14.06 -23.24
C GLY A 83 -1.94 -14.46 -22.42
N THR A 84 -1.87 -15.61 -21.74
CA THR A 84 -2.92 -16.06 -20.83
C THR A 84 -2.56 -15.71 -19.41
N PRO A 85 -3.31 -14.85 -18.72
CA PRO A 85 -2.98 -14.47 -17.34
C PRO A 85 -3.12 -15.64 -16.37
N THR A 86 -2.20 -15.73 -15.44
CA THR A 86 -2.31 -16.62 -14.28
C THR A 86 -2.74 -15.80 -13.07
N TRP A 87 -3.94 -16.06 -12.58
CA TRP A 87 -4.51 -15.33 -11.47
C TRP A 87 -4.27 -16.04 -10.13
N THR A 88 -3.73 -15.33 -9.18
CA THR A 88 -3.54 -15.78 -7.79
C THR A 88 -4.42 -14.94 -6.88
N SER A 89 -5.28 -15.57 -6.06
CA SER A 89 -6.03 -14.86 -5.03
C SER A 89 -5.07 -14.33 -3.96
N VAL A 90 -5.09 -13.03 -3.73
CA VAL A 90 -4.18 -12.33 -2.80
C VAL A 90 -4.92 -11.72 -1.61
N ALA A 91 -6.23 -11.51 -1.72
CA ALA A 91 -7.05 -11.03 -0.61
C ALA A 91 -8.51 -11.41 -0.76
N THR A 92 -9.18 -11.61 0.37
CA THR A 92 -10.64 -11.72 0.49
C THR A 92 -11.12 -10.84 1.63
N ALA A 93 -12.28 -10.20 1.47
CA ALA A 93 -12.90 -9.39 2.52
C ALA A 93 -14.42 -9.38 2.39
N THR A 94 -15.11 -9.22 3.52
CA THR A 94 -16.54 -8.87 3.52
C THR A 94 -16.64 -7.39 3.88
N VAL A 95 -17.18 -6.58 2.98
CA VAL A 95 -17.22 -5.12 3.11
C VAL A 95 -18.61 -4.58 2.77
N ASP A 96 -18.87 -3.36 3.19
CA ASP A 96 -20.06 -2.63 2.81
C ASP A 96 -19.73 -1.65 1.67
N LEU A 97 -20.50 -1.72 0.60
CA LEU A 97 -20.44 -0.79 -0.53
C LEU A 97 -21.43 0.34 -0.31
N THR A 98 -21.01 1.58 -0.53
CA THR A 98 -21.85 2.76 -0.31
C THR A 98 -22.01 3.55 -1.61
N SER A 99 -23.26 3.93 -1.93
CA SER A 99 -23.56 4.82 -3.06
C SER A 99 -22.67 6.06 -3.05
N GLY A 100 -22.08 6.39 -4.20
CA GLY A 100 -21.23 7.56 -4.40
C GLY A 100 -19.87 7.54 -3.72
N LEU A 101 -19.47 6.44 -3.05
CA LEU A 101 -18.24 6.37 -2.26
C LEU A 101 -17.41 5.12 -2.60
N THR A 102 -16.12 5.16 -2.23
CA THR A 102 -15.20 4.02 -2.28
C THR A 102 -14.94 3.53 -0.85
N THR A 103 -15.90 2.81 -0.27
CA THR A 103 -15.86 2.41 1.14
C THR A 103 -15.46 0.96 1.38
N GLY A 104 -15.54 0.12 0.35
CA GLY A 104 -15.27 -1.31 0.48
C GLY A 104 -13.77 -1.63 0.50
N TYR A 105 -13.07 -1.29 1.57
CA TYR A 105 -11.63 -1.54 1.69
C TYR A 105 -11.30 -3.03 1.82
N ILE A 106 -10.45 -3.51 0.93
CA ILE A 106 -9.97 -4.88 0.86
C ILE A 106 -8.45 -4.83 1.06
N ASN A 107 -8.00 -5.14 2.27
CA ASN A 107 -6.59 -5.23 2.61
C ASN A 107 -5.95 -6.45 1.94
N ILE A 108 -4.76 -6.28 1.37
CA ILE A 108 -3.92 -7.38 0.86
C ILE A 108 -2.90 -7.73 1.94
N PRO A 109 -3.05 -8.87 2.65
CA PRO A 109 -2.10 -9.24 3.70
C PRO A 109 -0.68 -9.41 3.15
N GLY A 110 0.26 -8.61 3.66
CA GLY A 110 1.64 -8.59 3.18
C GLY A 110 1.84 -7.84 1.85
N GLY A 111 0.77 -7.28 1.29
CA GLY A 111 0.78 -6.48 0.07
C GLY A 111 1.27 -7.20 -1.19
N VAL A 112 1.26 -6.49 -2.30
CA VAL A 112 1.87 -6.91 -3.58
C VAL A 112 2.87 -5.86 -4.01
N THR A 113 4.14 -6.23 -4.14
CA THR A 113 5.19 -5.32 -4.61
C THR A 113 5.32 -5.39 -6.12
N ILE A 114 5.12 -4.25 -6.79
CA ILE A 114 5.37 -4.08 -8.23
C ILE A 114 6.76 -3.44 -8.39
N PRO A 115 7.73 -4.12 -9.01
CA PRO A 115 9.07 -3.56 -9.23
C PRO A 115 9.04 -2.24 -9.99
N ALA A 116 10.06 -1.40 -9.82
CA ALA A 116 10.21 -0.14 -10.57
C ALA A 116 10.05 -0.36 -12.09
N GLY A 117 9.13 0.37 -12.72
CA GLY A 117 8.76 0.22 -14.12
C GLY A 117 7.97 -1.05 -14.46
N GLY A 118 7.62 -1.86 -13.46
CA GLY A 118 6.85 -3.11 -13.64
C GLY A 118 5.37 -2.87 -13.91
N THR A 119 4.72 -3.89 -14.47
CA THR A 119 3.27 -3.91 -14.73
C THR A 119 2.68 -5.21 -14.23
N TYR A 120 1.71 -5.12 -13.31
CA TYR A 120 0.97 -6.27 -12.78
C TYR A 120 -0.53 -6.11 -13.05
N GLY A 121 -1.16 -7.23 -13.42
CA GLY A 121 -2.60 -7.30 -13.57
C GLY A 121 -3.30 -7.53 -12.23
N PHE A 122 -4.40 -6.83 -12.01
CA PHE A 122 -5.29 -7.09 -10.89
C PHE A 122 -6.70 -7.35 -11.39
N TRP A 123 -7.42 -8.22 -10.70
CA TRP A 123 -8.85 -8.40 -10.84
C TRP A 123 -9.51 -8.21 -9.49
N VAL A 124 -10.39 -7.22 -9.40
CA VAL A 124 -11.12 -6.90 -8.16
C VAL A 124 -12.60 -7.13 -8.40
N GLY A 125 -13.23 -7.92 -7.56
CA GLY A 125 -14.64 -8.20 -7.74
C GLY A 125 -15.32 -8.90 -6.58
N CYS A 126 -16.59 -9.21 -6.79
CA CYS A 126 -17.53 -9.68 -5.78
C CYS A 126 -18.25 -10.95 -6.21
N SER A 127 -18.39 -11.92 -5.30
CA SER A 127 -19.03 -13.20 -5.58
C SER A 127 -20.55 -13.19 -5.37
N ASN A 128 -21.07 -12.27 -4.53
CA ASN A 128 -22.49 -12.26 -4.13
C ASN A 128 -23.27 -11.01 -4.58
N THR A 129 -22.62 -10.06 -5.26
CA THR A 129 -23.31 -8.92 -5.92
C THR A 129 -22.52 -8.47 -7.16
N THR A 130 -23.05 -7.48 -7.87
CA THR A 130 -22.35 -6.82 -8.98
C THR A 130 -21.82 -5.46 -8.52
N VAL A 131 -20.61 -5.11 -8.96
CA VAL A 131 -19.95 -3.84 -8.67
C VAL A 131 -20.05 -2.89 -9.86
N GLN A 132 -20.13 -1.60 -9.60
CA GLN A 132 -20.22 -0.58 -10.62
C GLN A 132 -18.86 -0.35 -11.29
N TYR A 133 -18.88 -0.11 -12.60
CA TYR A 133 -17.74 0.30 -13.40
C TYR A 133 -18.12 1.32 -14.48
N THR A 134 -17.13 2.00 -15.04
CA THR A 134 -17.29 2.95 -16.13
C THR A 134 -16.96 2.27 -17.47
N ASN A 135 -17.67 2.62 -18.55
CA ASN A 135 -17.28 2.18 -19.88
C ASN A 135 -16.01 2.89 -20.34
N GLY A 136 -15.06 2.13 -20.85
CA GLY A 136 -13.86 2.67 -21.47
C GLY A 136 -14.09 3.05 -22.94
N THR A 137 -13.13 3.75 -23.51
CA THR A 137 -13.16 4.17 -24.92
C THR A 137 -11.84 3.92 -25.64
N GLY A 138 -10.82 3.49 -24.91
CA GLY A 138 -9.46 3.29 -25.41
C GLY A 138 -9.09 1.82 -25.60
N THR A 139 -7.81 1.55 -25.47
CA THR A 139 -7.21 0.22 -25.62
C THR A 139 -6.90 -0.39 -24.28
N VAL A 140 -7.44 -1.58 -24.03
CA VAL A 140 -7.21 -2.36 -22.81
C VAL A 140 -5.71 -2.56 -22.57
N GLY A 141 -5.28 -2.35 -21.31
CA GLY A 141 -3.90 -2.51 -20.86
C GLY A 141 -2.94 -1.41 -21.32
N VAL A 142 -3.41 -0.48 -22.18
CA VAL A 142 -2.58 0.59 -22.76
C VAL A 142 -3.07 1.98 -22.39
N THR A 143 -4.36 2.26 -22.56
CA THR A 143 -4.92 3.59 -22.29
C THR A 143 -5.00 3.81 -20.78
N PRO A 144 -4.38 4.87 -20.24
CA PRO A 144 -4.53 5.24 -18.84
C PRO A 144 -5.98 5.58 -18.52
N TRP A 145 -6.50 5.03 -17.42
CA TRP A 145 -7.78 5.40 -16.85
C TRP A 145 -7.63 6.48 -15.77
N ALA A 146 -6.66 6.28 -14.88
CA ALA A 146 -6.24 7.28 -13.90
C ALA A 146 -4.74 7.11 -13.61
N SER A 147 -4.09 8.16 -13.14
CA SER A 147 -2.68 8.12 -12.76
C SER A 147 -2.34 9.26 -11.80
N ASP A 148 -1.27 9.05 -11.06
CA ASP A 148 -0.54 10.08 -10.36
C ASP A 148 0.96 10.02 -10.70
N ALA A 149 1.85 10.51 -9.82
CA ALA A 149 3.29 10.51 -10.07
C ALA A 149 3.92 9.10 -10.01
N ASN A 150 3.28 8.15 -9.33
CA ASN A 150 3.88 6.86 -8.96
C ASN A 150 3.20 5.65 -9.61
N VAL A 151 1.91 5.74 -9.91
CA VAL A 151 1.14 4.62 -10.43
C VAL A 151 0.15 5.05 -11.52
N THR A 152 0.01 4.21 -12.53
CA THR A 152 -1.01 4.33 -13.55
C THR A 152 -1.90 3.09 -13.54
N ILE A 153 -3.22 3.27 -13.47
CA ILE A 153 -4.21 2.24 -13.76
C ILE A 153 -4.66 2.36 -15.21
N THR A 154 -4.77 1.24 -15.92
CA THR A 154 -5.19 1.23 -17.33
C THR A 154 -6.66 0.87 -17.48
N GLU A 155 -7.26 1.22 -18.63
CA GLU A 155 -8.51 0.63 -19.08
C GLU A 155 -8.36 -0.89 -19.18
N GLY A 156 -9.42 -1.61 -18.84
CA GLY A 156 -9.36 -3.05 -18.68
C GLY A 156 -10.63 -3.79 -19.15
N HIS A 157 -10.95 -4.87 -18.44
CA HIS A 157 -12.13 -5.70 -18.70
C HIS A 157 -13.08 -5.70 -17.52
N GLY A 158 -14.38 -5.81 -17.82
CA GLY A 158 -15.39 -6.24 -16.84
C GLY A 158 -15.77 -7.69 -17.08
N GLY A 159 -16.16 -8.39 -16.02
CA GLY A 159 -16.51 -9.79 -16.20
C GLY A 159 -17.16 -10.47 -15.00
N THR A 160 -17.47 -11.75 -15.20
CA THR A 160 -18.07 -12.62 -14.19
C THR A 160 -17.04 -13.10 -13.19
N PHE A 161 -17.48 -13.30 -11.95
CA PHE A 161 -16.64 -13.90 -10.90
C PHE A 161 -16.38 -15.40 -11.18
N PRO A 162 -15.17 -15.90 -10.88
CA PRO A 162 -13.93 -15.17 -10.66
C PRO A 162 -13.23 -14.86 -12.00
N THR A 163 -12.54 -13.74 -12.07
CA THR A 163 -11.56 -13.38 -13.12
C THR A 163 -12.05 -13.42 -14.58
N GLY A 164 -13.36 -13.31 -14.83
CA GLY A 164 -13.91 -13.22 -16.18
C GLY A 164 -13.47 -11.95 -16.91
N LEU A 165 -13.20 -12.05 -18.21
CA LEU A 165 -12.77 -10.96 -19.11
C LEU A 165 -13.80 -10.82 -20.26
N ASN A 166 -15.08 -10.63 -19.90
CA ASN A 166 -16.19 -10.78 -20.83
C ASN A 166 -16.46 -9.52 -21.65
N PHE A 167 -16.16 -8.34 -21.10
CA PHE A 167 -16.51 -7.05 -21.67
C PHE A 167 -15.30 -6.12 -21.67
N SER A 168 -15.06 -5.40 -22.78
CA SER A 168 -13.95 -4.43 -22.91
C SER A 168 -14.29 -3.30 -23.88
N PRO A 169 -13.67 -2.13 -23.76
CA PRO A 169 -12.93 -1.69 -22.59
C PRO A 169 -13.85 -1.36 -21.41
N ARG A 170 -13.41 -1.62 -20.20
CA ARG A 170 -14.12 -1.30 -18.95
C ARG A 170 -13.14 -0.77 -17.91
N ASN A 171 -13.60 0.17 -17.12
CA ASN A 171 -12.78 0.92 -16.18
C ASN A 171 -13.25 0.65 -14.76
N TRP A 172 -12.36 0.10 -13.94
CA TRP A 172 -12.64 -0.16 -12.55
C TRP A 172 -12.92 1.14 -11.79
N ASN A 173 -13.86 1.11 -10.85
CA ASN A 173 -14.22 2.22 -9.98
C ASN A 173 -13.82 1.90 -8.54
N GLY A 174 -13.00 2.77 -7.97
CA GLY A 174 -12.49 2.55 -6.63
C GLY A 174 -11.34 3.47 -6.27
N THR A 175 -10.60 3.08 -5.22
CA THR A 175 -9.34 3.70 -4.79
C THR A 175 -8.27 2.64 -4.66
N VAL A 176 -7.10 2.88 -5.25
CA VAL A 176 -5.89 2.06 -5.06
C VAL A 176 -5.12 2.60 -3.87
N HIS A 177 -4.82 1.75 -2.88
CA HIS A 177 -3.98 2.09 -1.75
C HIS A 177 -2.59 1.50 -1.99
N TYR A 178 -1.56 2.36 -1.97
CA TYR A 178 -0.20 1.95 -2.29
C TYR A 178 0.83 2.76 -1.50
N GLY A 179 2.07 2.29 -1.41
CA GLY A 179 3.16 2.97 -0.72
C GLY A 179 4.53 2.51 -1.17
N ASP A 180 5.55 3.01 -0.49
CA ASP A 180 6.93 2.53 -0.64
C ASP A 180 7.15 1.36 0.34
N PRO A 181 7.50 0.15 -0.13
CA PRO A 181 7.74 -1.00 0.74
C PRO A 181 8.95 -0.81 1.67
N ASN A 182 9.82 0.14 1.37
CA ASN A 182 11.02 0.44 2.15
C ASN A 182 10.83 1.68 3.05
N ALA A 183 9.70 2.37 2.96
CA ALA A 183 9.39 3.50 3.82
C ALA A 183 8.99 3.00 5.22
N THR A 184 9.96 2.78 6.07
CA THR A 184 9.74 2.57 7.50
C THR A 184 9.59 3.93 8.16
N VAL A 185 8.38 4.27 8.56
CA VAL A 185 8.15 5.53 9.29
C VAL A 185 8.04 5.21 10.77
N TYR A 186 9.18 5.23 11.44
CA TYR A 186 9.23 5.32 12.88
C TYR A 186 9.46 6.78 13.28
N THR A 187 8.84 7.20 14.36
CA THR A 187 9.19 8.45 15.04
C THR A 187 9.93 8.12 16.32
N TYR A 188 10.96 8.89 16.58
CA TYR A 188 11.85 8.71 17.72
C TYR A 188 11.73 9.91 18.66
N ALA A 189 11.66 9.65 19.94
CA ALA A 189 11.68 10.69 20.98
C ALA A 189 12.66 10.26 22.07
N TRP A 190 13.85 10.85 22.06
CA TRP A 190 14.86 10.61 23.06
C TRP A 190 14.65 11.49 24.29
N ASN A 191 15.12 11.03 25.44
CA ASN A 191 15.12 11.82 26.67
C ASN A 191 16.02 13.07 26.59
N THR A 192 16.84 13.19 25.55
CA THR A 192 17.63 14.38 25.21
C THR A 192 16.83 15.41 24.43
N GLY A 193 15.69 15.05 23.87
CA GLY A 193 14.89 15.86 22.96
C GLY A 193 15.20 15.62 21.47
N ASP A 194 16.15 14.75 21.14
CA ASP A 194 16.46 14.36 19.77
C ASP A 194 15.35 13.47 19.17
N THR A 195 15.19 13.53 17.85
CA THR A 195 14.18 12.78 17.08
C THR A 195 14.78 11.94 15.95
N THR A 196 16.10 11.79 15.92
CA THR A 196 16.83 10.93 14.99
C THR A 196 16.81 9.48 15.48
N GLU A 197 17.00 8.52 14.57
CA GLU A 197 17.12 7.09 14.94
C GLU A 197 18.29 6.88 15.90
N ASP A 198 19.47 7.39 15.51
CA ASP A 198 20.70 7.29 16.28
C ASP A 198 21.03 8.58 17.00
N LEU A 199 21.78 8.45 18.08
CA LEU A 199 22.42 9.59 18.76
C LEU A 199 23.91 9.59 18.50
N THR A 200 24.45 10.78 18.16
CA THR A 200 25.88 11.00 17.99
C THR A 200 26.34 12.16 18.88
N ASN A 201 27.64 12.21 19.18
CA ASN A 201 28.23 13.24 19.98
C ASN A 201 27.60 13.37 21.39
N VAL A 202 27.28 12.24 21.99
CA VAL A 202 26.70 12.19 23.34
C VAL A 202 27.79 12.00 24.40
N THR A 203 27.57 12.54 25.59
CA THR A 203 28.43 12.35 26.76
C THR A 203 28.13 11.02 27.47
N SER A 204 28.88 10.64 28.48
CA SER A 204 28.51 9.52 29.34
C SER A 204 27.18 9.79 30.05
N GLY A 205 26.28 8.81 30.00
CA GLY A 205 24.93 8.95 30.54
C GLY A 205 24.03 7.80 30.12
N THR A 206 22.81 7.80 30.61
CA THR A 206 21.76 6.87 30.20
C THR A 206 20.81 7.60 29.24
N TYR A 207 20.63 7.00 28.07
CA TYR A 207 19.79 7.50 27.00
C TYR A 207 18.59 6.57 26.83
N SER A 208 17.40 7.12 26.81
CA SER A 208 16.17 6.36 26.57
C SER A 208 15.42 6.95 25.38
N VAL A 209 14.89 6.07 24.55
CA VAL A 209 14.11 6.43 23.37
C VAL A 209 12.72 5.80 23.47
N THR A 210 11.75 6.58 23.03
CA THR A 210 10.41 6.09 22.70
C THR A 210 10.32 6.02 21.18
N VAL A 211 10.06 4.83 20.65
CA VAL A 211 9.84 4.59 19.22
C VAL A 211 8.35 4.37 19.02
N THR A 212 7.77 5.12 18.09
CA THR A 212 6.37 4.98 17.72
C THR A 212 6.29 4.63 16.25
N ASP A 213 5.54 3.57 15.92
CA ASP A 213 5.27 3.22 14.53
C ASP A 213 4.12 4.03 13.93
N CYS A 214 3.84 3.86 12.63
CA CYS A 214 2.78 4.59 11.95
C CYS A 214 1.37 4.18 12.37
N GLN A 215 1.21 3.06 13.09
CA GLN A 215 -0.07 2.64 13.65
C GLN A 215 -0.28 3.17 15.09
N GLY A 216 0.72 3.91 15.60
CA GLY A 216 0.69 4.44 16.95
C GLY A 216 1.11 3.44 18.03
N CYS A 217 1.66 2.27 17.66
CA CYS A 217 2.23 1.35 18.62
C CYS A 217 3.54 1.91 19.16
N VAL A 218 3.71 1.86 20.46
CA VAL A 218 4.83 2.49 21.17
C VAL A 218 5.69 1.43 21.84
N THR A 219 7.01 1.54 21.66
CA THR A 219 8.01 0.77 22.42
C THR A 219 9.07 1.69 22.98
N THR A 220 9.77 1.25 24.02
CA THR A 220 10.85 2.00 24.65
C THR A 220 12.11 1.16 24.77
N ALA A 221 13.27 1.80 24.56
CA ALA A 221 14.58 1.20 24.77
C ALA A 221 15.48 2.14 25.56
N SER A 222 16.55 1.63 26.16
CA SER A 222 17.56 2.46 26.80
C SER A 222 18.96 1.88 26.64
N ALA A 223 19.94 2.78 26.52
CA ALA A 223 21.35 2.46 26.45
C ALA A 223 22.16 3.32 27.42
N THR A 224 23.30 2.80 27.89
CA THR A 224 24.22 3.58 28.74
C THR A 224 25.54 3.76 28.03
N VAL A 225 25.91 5.00 27.82
CA VAL A 225 27.25 5.37 27.34
C VAL A 225 28.17 5.59 28.52
N THR A 226 29.28 4.88 28.55
CA THR A 226 30.29 4.99 29.63
C THR A 226 31.59 5.54 29.12
N VAL A 227 32.25 6.36 29.94
CA VAL A 227 33.62 6.81 29.64
C VAL A 227 34.59 5.68 29.93
N ASN A 228 35.34 5.27 28.92
CA ASN A 228 36.44 4.35 29.08
C ASN A 228 37.68 5.15 29.50
N MET A 229 37.94 5.23 30.82
CA MET A 229 39.14 5.90 31.33
C MET A 229 40.34 4.98 31.07
N VAL A 230 41.17 5.35 30.10
CA VAL A 230 42.51 4.78 29.98
C VAL A 230 43.30 5.31 31.19
N PRO A 231 43.81 4.42 32.09
CA PRO A 231 44.66 4.89 33.15
C PRO A 231 45.87 5.60 32.53
N GLY A 232 46.04 6.90 32.87
CA GLY A 232 47.22 7.64 32.43
C GLY A 232 48.50 7.00 33.03
N CYS A 233 49.49 6.81 32.17
CA CYS A 233 50.82 6.47 32.58
C CYS A 233 51.49 7.66 33.30
#